data_74360fe430f8718ae761139f1bc34a0a
#
_entry.id   74360fe430f8718ae761139f1bc34a0a
#
_cell.length_a   1.000
_cell.length_b   1.000
_cell.length_c   1.000
_cell.angle_alpha   90.00
_cell.angle_beta   90.00
_cell.angle_gamma   90.00
#
_symmetry.space_group_name_H-M   'P 1'
#
loop_
_entity.id
_entity.type
_entity.pdbx_description
1 polymer ?
#
loop_
_entity_poly.entity_id
_entity_poly.type
_entity_poly.pdbx_seq_one_letter_code
_entity_poly.pdbx_strand_id
1 'polypeptide(L)'
;MKTFEELGVSEDIRRAIEELGFEHPMPVQEEVIPYLLGNKNDVIALAQTGTGKTAAFGLPLLQKVDAQNRATQAIVLSPTRELCVQIADDLKDFSKYINGMNIVPVYGGADIRPQIRTIKHGVQIVVATPGRLIDLINRGVMELNQVNNVVLDEADEMLNMGFSDSINAIFEQLPDDRNTLLFSATMSREVEKVAKSYLHDYKEIVVGSRNEGAEHVNHIYYLVHSKDKYLALKRIVDFHPRIFAIIFCRTKIETQEIADKLIKDGYNAEALHGDLSQQQRDLTMQKFRQHTVQLLVATDVAARGLDVNDLTHVINYGLPDDIESYTHRSGRTGRAGKKGTSISIIHVKEKWKVRQIEKQIGKDFIDGELPKPEEICKKQLYKVMDDIMKTDVDEDQIAPYMDDIMRQFEYVDKEDIIKKMVTVTFGRFLDYYKHAPEIEKPMAGKGSRSERGARSMRGKVSSGRRQHVAESGYRRLFINLGKSDGFYPGEIMQYLNKHVHGRQEVGHIDLLQKFSYIEVPENDAQKVMKALNGTSYKGREVRCNDADEDGHGRAGKRGGRSEKSSRGGRQSRNNNEHPQRRQRQHEEENETDWRSLIAGKNIKLKGDEPDFSEEGWARRRPKKK
;
A
#
# COMPACT_ATOMS: atom_id res chain seq x y z
N MET A 1 -22.14 -22.60 25.41
CA MET A 1 -22.17 -21.68 24.24
C MET A 1 -23.63 -21.60 23.83
N LYS A 2 -24.12 -20.39 23.62
CA LYS A 2 -25.49 -20.18 23.11
C LYS A 2 -25.60 -20.63 21.66
N THR A 3 -26.81 -20.95 21.23
CA THR A 3 -27.12 -21.24 19.82
C THR A 3 -27.77 -20.04 19.16
N PHE A 4 -27.79 -19.97 17.85
CA PHE A 4 -28.49 -18.90 17.11
C PHE A 4 -30.02 -18.91 17.37
N GLU A 5 -30.58 -20.08 17.70
CA GLU A 5 -31.95 -20.23 18.11
C GLU A 5 -32.22 -19.55 19.46
N GLU A 6 -31.37 -19.79 20.46
CA GLU A 6 -31.45 -19.14 21.77
C GLU A 6 -31.26 -17.61 21.67
N LEU A 7 -30.58 -17.11 20.62
CA LEU A 7 -30.48 -15.67 20.35
C LEU A 7 -31.72 -15.09 19.68
N GLY A 8 -32.71 -15.91 19.31
CA GLY A 8 -33.96 -15.49 18.67
C GLY A 8 -33.90 -15.36 17.15
N VAL A 9 -32.88 -15.94 16.49
CA VAL A 9 -32.78 -15.94 15.03
C VAL A 9 -33.81 -16.89 14.42
N SER A 10 -34.57 -16.43 13.41
CA SER A 10 -35.62 -17.18 12.73
C SER A 10 -35.09 -18.41 11.97
N GLU A 11 -35.96 -19.41 11.77
CA GLU A 11 -35.61 -20.68 11.14
C GLU A 11 -35.01 -20.53 9.73
N ASP A 12 -35.63 -19.67 8.90
CA ASP A 12 -35.16 -19.41 7.51
C ASP A 12 -33.72 -18.87 7.49
N ILE A 13 -33.39 -17.96 8.40
CA ILE A 13 -32.05 -17.39 8.53
C ILE A 13 -31.09 -18.43 9.09
N ARG A 14 -31.50 -19.18 10.14
CA ARG A 14 -30.67 -20.23 10.75
C ARG A 14 -30.26 -21.28 9.70
N ARG A 15 -31.21 -21.73 8.89
CA ARG A 15 -30.93 -22.67 7.81
C ARG A 15 -29.91 -22.12 6.82
N ALA A 16 -29.98 -20.84 6.47
CA ALA A 16 -29.04 -20.21 5.55
C ALA A 16 -27.63 -20.15 6.12
N ILE A 17 -27.48 -19.75 7.41
CA ILE A 17 -26.16 -19.62 8.04
C ILE A 17 -25.53 -20.99 8.39
N GLU A 18 -26.33 -22.02 8.67
CA GLU A 18 -25.85 -23.41 8.85
C GLU A 18 -25.20 -23.94 7.57
N GLU A 19 -25.80 -23.70 6.41
CA GLU A 19 -25.21 -24.07 5.11
C GLU A 19 -23.86 -23.34 4.83
N LEU A 20 -23.67 -22.16 5.44
CA LEU A 20 -22.40 -21.41 5.36
C LEU A 20 -21.37 -21.85 6.42
N GLY A 21 -21.71 -22.84 7.27
CA GLY A 21 -20.82 -23.37 8.29
C GLY A 21 -20.80 -22.60 9.61
N PHE A 22 -21.83 -21.80 9.91
CA PHE A 22 -21.96 -21.12 11.20
C PHE A 22 -22.51 -22.11 12.24
N GLU A 23 -21.64 -22.66 13.06
CA GLU A 23 -22.03 -23.62 14.10
C GLU A 23 -22.44 -22.92 15.40
N HIS A 24 -21.67 -21.92 15.82
CA HIS A 24 -21.89 -21.19 17.08
C HIS A 24 -21.74 -19.68 16.88
N PRO A 25 -22.55 -18.87 17.60
CA PRO A 25 -22.39 -17.42 17.54
C PRO A 25 -21.07 -16.96 18.16
N MET A 26 -20.49 -15.94 17.56
CA MET A 26 -19.31 -15.25 18.10
C MET A 26 -19.70 -14.31 19.25
N PRO A 27 -18.77 -13.91 20.13
CA PRO A 27 -19.09 -13.06 21.29
C PRO A 27 -19.86 -11.78 20.97
N VAL A 28 -19.52 -11.10 19.86
CA VAL A 28 -20.26 -9.89 19.42
C VAL A 28 -21.70 -10.23 19.00
N GLN A 29 -21.90 -11.39 18.41
CA GLN A 29 -23.22 -11.86 17.98
C GLN A 29 -24.09 -12.24 19.18
N GLU A 30 -23.50 -12.90 20.21
CA GLU A 30 -24.21 -13.26 21.46
C GLU A 30 -24.75 -12.04 22.20
N GLU A 31 -24.08 -10.90 22.12
CA GLU A 31 -24.49 -9.67 22.81
C GLU A 31 -25.41 -8.78 21.96
N VAL A 32 -25.11 -8.66 20.65
CA VAL A 32 -25.80 -7.71 19.76
C VAL A 32 -27.12 -8.26 19.24
N ILE A 33 -27.15 -9.53 18.78
CA ILE A 33 -28.35 -10.12 18.14
C ILE A 33 -29.59 -10.04 19.06
N PRO A 34 -29.58 -10.57 20.30
CA PRO A 34 -30.77 -10.55 21.16
C PRO A 34 -31.18 -9.11 21.53
N TYR A 35 -30.20 -8.20 21.68
CA TYR A 35 -30.50 -6.80 21.96
C TYR A 35 -31.21 -6.12 20.78
N LEU A 36 -30.78 -6.35 19.56
CA LEU A 36 -31.41 -5.79 18.36
C LEU A 36 -32.75 -6.43 18.03
N LEU A 37 -32.96 -7.71 18.33
CA LEU A 37 -34.26 -8.38 18.14
C LEU A 37 -35.30 -7.96 19.17
N GLY A 38 -34.88 -7.37 20.30
CA GLY A 38 -35.76 -6.81 21.29
C GLY A 38 -36.47 -5.53 20.85
N ASN A 39 -36.44 -4.50 21.68
CA ASN A 39 -37.09 -3.22 21.41
C ASN A 39 -36.33 -2.37 20.39
N LYS A 40 -36.91 -1.23 19.94
CA LYS A 40 -36.26 -0.20 19.16
C LYS A 40 -35.15 0.46 20.00
N ASN A 41 -33.91 0.08 19.78
CA ASN A 41 -32.76 0.61 20.52
C ASN A 41 -31.58 0.83 19.60
N ASP A 42 -30.92 1.94 19.81
CA ASP A 42 -29.65 2.21 19.15
C ASP A 42 -28.52 1.42 19.83
N VAL A 43 -27.48 1.09 19.05
CA VAL A 43 -26.33 0.35 19.57
C VAL A 43 -25.02 0.93 19.04
N ILE A 44 -24.03 0.97 19.93
CA ILE A 44 -22.63 1.11 19.57
C ILE A 44 -21.95 -0.22 19.85
N ALA A 45 -21.45 -0.88 18.81
CA ALA A 45 -20.71 -2.13 18.94
C ALA A 45 -19.23 -1.90 18.62
N LEU A 46 -18.38 -1.97 19.63
CA LEU A 46 -16.94 -1.90 19.48
C LEU A 46 -16.37 -3.30 19.38
N ALA A 47 -15.96 -3.68 18.18
CA ALA A 47 -15.40 -5.00 17.91
C ALA A 47 -14.41 -4.94 16.73
N GLN A 48 -13.36 -5.73 16.79
CA GLN A 48 -12.34 -5.78 15.75
C GLN A 48 -12.86 -6.33 14.42
N THR A 49 -12.12 -6.12 13.32
CA THR A 49 -12.43 -6.76 12.03
C THR A 49 -12.28 -8.29 12.15
N GLY A 50 -13.19 -9.04 11.50
CA GLY A 50 -13.15 -10.51 11.54
C GLY A 50 -13.78 -11.15 12.79
N THR A 51 -14.50 -10.39 13.61
CA THR A 51 -15.24 -10.89 14.78
C THR A 51 -16.70 -11.24 14.47
N GLY A 52 -17.12 -11.22 13.19
CA GLY A 52 -18.47 -11.56 12.80
C GLY A 52 -19.49 -10.42 12.92
N LYS A 53 -19.05 -9.15 12.83
CA LYS A 53 -19.92 -7.96 12.91
C LYS A 53 -21.03 -7.97 11.87
N THR A 54 -20.76 -8.38 10.63
CA THR A 54 -21.76 -8.43 9.55
C THR A 54 -22.96 -9.28 9.94
N ALA A 55 -22.74 -10.47 10.49
CA ALA A 55 -23.83 -11.31 10.99
C ALA A 55 -24.49 -10.73 12.26
N ALA A 56 -23.72 -10.05 13.12
CA ALA A 56 -24.27 -9.46 14.34
C ALA A 56 -25.36 -8.40 14.06
N PHE A 57 -25.20 -7.56 13.03
CA PHE A 57 -26.25 -6.63 12.61
C PHE A 57 -27.13 -7.19 11.50
N GLY A 58 -26.59 -7.98 10.60
CA GLY A 58 -27.29 -8.46 9.41
C GLY A 58 -28.43 -9.41 9.71
N LEU A 59 -28.23 -10.39 10.61
CA LEU A 59 -29.27 -11.34 10.95
C LEU A 59 -30.50 -10.67 11.57
N PRO A 60 -30.38 -9.79 12.60
CA PRO A 60 -31.50 -9.03 13.12
C PRO A 60 -32.12 -8.07 12.10
N LEU A 61 -31.29 -7.44 11.24
CA LEU A 61 -31.77 -6.53 10.22
C LEU A 61 -32.69 -7.23 9.22
N LEU A 62 -32.27 -8.40 8.72
CA LEU A 62 -33.07 -9.23 7.80
C LEU A 62 -34.39 -9.67 8.42
N GLN A 63 -34.41 -9.95 9.71
CA GLN A 63 -35.61 -10.40 10.43
C GLN A 63 -36.61 -9.24 10.67
N LYS A 64 -36.13 -8.00 10.77
CA LYS A 64 -36.96 -6.79 10.97
C LYS A 64 -37.53 -6.20 9.69
N VAL A 65 -36.96 -6.51 8.55
CA VAL A 65 -37.36 -5.96 7.24
C VAL A 65 -38.50 -6.78 6.66
N ASP A 66 -39.58 -6.12 6.25
CA ASP A 66 -40.69 -6.74 5.52
C ASP A 66 -40.34 -6.94 4.05
N ALA A 67 -40.10 -8.18 3.66
CA ALA A 67 -39.74 -8.55 2.29
C ALA A 67 -40.86 -8.29 1.26
N GLN A 68 -42.11 -8.14 1.71
CA GLN A 68 -43.26 -7.85 0.82
C GLN A 68 -43.40 -6.35 0.50
N ASN A 69 -42.86 -5.49 1.36
CA ASN A 69 -42.82 -4.06 1.13
C ASN A 69 -41.60 -3.69 0.28
N ARG A 70 -41.84 -3.19 -0.95
CA ARG A 70 -40.78 -2.85 -1.91
C ARG A 70 -40.01 -1.57 -1.60
N ALA A 71 -40.42 -0.80 -0.60
CA ALA A 71 -39.70 0.40 -0.20
C ALA A 71 -38.38 0.06 0.51
N THR A 72 -37.43 0.98 0.46
CA THR A 72 -36.17 0.84 1.20
C THR A 72 -36.43 1.06 2.69
N GLN A 73 -36.17 0.04 3.50
CA GLN A 73 -36.43 0.00 4.95
C GLN A 73 -35.14 0.03 5.76
N ALA A 74 -34.02 -0.38 5.14
CA ALA A 74 -32.74 -0.37 5.81
C ALA A 74 -31.59 0.12 4.93
N ILE A 75 -30.66 0.83 5.55
CA ILE A 75 -29.43 1.30 4.91
C ILE A 75 -28.24 0.83 5.73
N VAL A 76 -27.23 0.29 5.04
CA VAL A 76 -25.93 -0.02 5.60
C VAL A 76 -24.90 0.87 4.92
N LEU A 77 -24.25 1.76 5.68
CA LEU A 77 -23.16 2.59 5.20
C LEU A 77 -21.82 1.90 5.44
N SER A 78 -20.96 1.87 4.43
CA SER A 78 -19.62 1.30 4.50
C SER A 78 -18.57 2.20 3.84
N PRO A 79 -17.30 2.21 4.28
CA PRO A 79 -16.28 3.14 3.80
C PRO A 79 -15.83 2.87 2.36
N THR A 80 -15.85 1.61 1.93
CA THR A 80 -15.28 1.19 0.66
C THR A 80 -16.29 0.42 -0.17
N ARG A 81 -16.02 0.41 -1.48
CA ARG A 81 -16.81 -0.33 -2.44
C ARG A 81 -16.73 -1.84 -2.17
N GLU A 82 -15.52 -2.33 -1.91
CA GLU A 82 -15.24 -3.74 -1.69
C GLU A 82 -16.05 -4.26 -0.50
N LEU A 83 -16.03 -3.54 0.63
CA LEU A 83 -16.82 -3.88 1.81
C LEU A 83 -18.33 -3.75 1.54
N CYS A 84 -18.74 -2.73 0.78
CA CYS A 84 -20.14 -2.55 0.37
C CYS A 84 -20.67 -3.77 -0.40
N VAL A 85 -19.91 -4.28 -1.37
CA VAL A 85 -20.27 -5.48 -2.14
C VAL A 85 -20.29 -6.71 -1.24
N GLN A 86 -19.25 -6.88 -0.42
CA GLN A 86 -19.15 -8.02 0.50
C GLN A 86 -20.34 -8.08 1.47
N ILE A 87 -20.66 -6.98 2.17
CA ILE A 87 -21.81 -6.93 3.09
C ILE A 87 -23.12 -7.27 2.33
N ALA A 88 -23.28 -6.74 1.10
CA ALA A 88 -24.48 -7.03 0.32
C ALA A 88 -24.57 -8.52 -0.07
N ASP A 89 -23.45 -9.15 -0.39
CA ASP A 89 -23.41 -10.58 -0.73
C ASP A 89 -23.62 -11.44 0.51
N ASP A 90 -22.96 -11.12 1.64
CA ASP A 90 -23.23 -11.79 2.94
C ASP A 90 -24.72 -11.73 3.30
N LEU A 91 -25.35 -10.55 3.22
CA LEU A 91 -26.77 -10.39 3.52
C LEU A 91 -27.69 -11.17 2.56
N LYS A 92 -27.35 -11.28 1.27
CA LYS A 92 -28.06 -12.13 0.30
C LYS A 92 -27.97 -13.60 0.69
N ASP A 93 -26.77 -14.05 1.05
CA ASP A 93 -26.53 -15.43 1.47
C ASP A 93 -27.31 -15.75 2.76
N PHE A 94 -27.31 -14.86 3.74
CA PHE A 94 -28.10 -15.00 4.97
C PHE A 94 -29.62 -14.98 4.71
N SER A 95 -30.09 -14.29 3.67
CA SER A 95 -31.51 -14.18 3.30
C SER A 95 -31.95 -15.20 2.26
N LYS A 96 -31.16 -16.20 1.94
CA LYS A 96 -31.39 -17.21 0.89
C LYS A 96 -32.81 -17.84 0.92
N TYR A 97 -33.38 -18.02 2.09
CA TYR A 97 -34.68 -18.63 2.29
C TYR A 97 -35.81 -17.62 2.57
N ILE A 98 -35.50 -16.31 2.55
CA ILE A 98 -36.51 -15.24 2.70
C ILE A 98 -36.99 -14.81 1.31
N ASN A 99 -38.20 -15.24 0.93
CA ASN A 99 -38.78 -14.92 -0.37
C ASN A 99 -39.10 -13.43 -0.52
N GLY A 100 -38.64 -12.82 -1.63
CA GLY A 100 -38.94 -11.42 -1.94
C GLY A 100 -37.94 -10.39 -1.42
N MET A 101 -36.93 -10.80 -0.65
CA MET A 101 -35.88 -9.93 -0.15
C MET A 101 -34.94 -9.49 -1.28
N ASN A 102 -34.83 -8.17 -1.49
CA ASN A 102 -33.92 -7.56 -2.46
C ASN A 102 -32.88 -6.69 -1.75
N ILE A 103 -31.60 -7.00 -1.98
CA ILE A 103 -30.47 -6.31 -1.37
C ILE A 103 -29.56 -5.82 -2.48
N VAL A 104 -29.23 -4.52 -2.50
CA VAL A 104 -28.39 -3.95 -3.55
C VAL A 104 -27.19 -3.20 -2.98
N PRO A 105 -25.97 -3.47 -3.51
CA PRO A 105 -24.80 -2.64 -3.24
C PRO A 105 -24.80 -1.40 -4.13
N VAL A 106 -24.53 -0.22 -3.53
CA VAL A 106 -24.56 1.10 -4.16
C VAL A 106 -23.24 1.81 -3.89
N TYR A 107 -22.39 1.94 -4.93
CA TYR A 107 -21.03 2.45 -4.74
C TYR A 107 -20.51 3.23 -5.96
N GLY A 108 -19.52 4.10 -5.70
CA GLY A 108 -18.87 4.91 -6.73
C GLY A 108 -17.89 4.11 -7.60
N GLY A 109 -17.46 4.71 -8.72
CA GLY A 109 -16.48 4.09 -9.63
C GLY A 109 -17.05 3.04 -10.60
N ALA A 110 -18.32 2.65 -10.44
CA ALA A 110 -19.06 1.80 -11.41
C ALA A 110 -20.14 2.61 -12.13
N ASP A 111 -20.64 2.04 -13.26
CA ASP A 111 -21.77 2.63 -13.98
C ASP A 111 -22.99 2.71 -13.05
N ILE A 112 -23.56 3.90 -12.94
CA ILE A 112 -24.69 4.18 -12.08
C ILE A 112 -26.03 3.62 -12.64
N ARG A 113 -26.13 3.45 -13.94
CA ARG A 113 -27.39 3.06 -14.62
C ARG A 113 -27.94 1.70 -14.17
N PRO A 114 -27.14 0.64 -14.02
CA PRO A 114 -27.61 -0.62 -13.44
C PRO A 114 -28.14 -0.44 -12.01
N GLN A 115 -27.43 0.33 -11.17
CA GLN A 115 -27.84 0.58 -9.78
C GLN A 115 -29.19 1.31 -9.73
N ILE A 116 -29.38 2.35 -10.55
CA ILE A 116 -30.66 3.07 -10.69
C ILE A 116 -31.79 2.11 -11.12
N ARG A 117 -31.53 1.25 -12.11
CA ARG A 117 -32.51 0.29 -12.58
C ARG A 117 -32.96 -0.66 -11.49
N THR A 118 -32.03 -1.22 -10.74
CA THR A 118 -32.32 -2.14 -9.63
C THR A 118 -33.15 -1.45 -8.53
N ILE A 119 -32.77 -0.24 -8.12
CA ILE A 119 -33.49 0.52 -7.09
C ILE A 119 -34.94 0.77 -7.51
N LYS A 120 -35.17 1.16 -8.78
CA LYS A 120 -36.52 1.40 -9.29
C LYS A 120 -37.44 0.17 -9.33
N HIS A 121 -36.89 -1.04 -9.29
CA HIS A 121 -37.67 -2.28 -9.19
C HIS A 121 -38.15 -2.59 -7.75
N GLY A 122 -37.64 -1.85 -6.79
CA GLY A 122 -37.91 -2.01 -5.36
C GLY A 122 -36.79 -2.80 -4.65
N VAL A 123 -36.25 -2.22 -3.61
CA VAL A 123 -35.14 -2.77 -2.82
C VAL A 123 -35.37 -2.46 -1.36
N GLN A 124 -35.39 -3.48 -0.52
CA GLN A 124 -35.63 -3.35 0.90
C GLN A 124 -34.38 -2.92 1.67
N ILE A 125 -33.21 -3.42 1.29
CA ILE A 125 -31.94 -3.12 1.96
C ILE A 125 -30.93 -2.57 0.94
N VAL A 126 -30.39 -1.40 1.24
CA VAL A 126 -29.33 -0.77 0.45
C VAL A 126 -28.04 -0.75 1.24
N VAL A 127 -27.01 -1.38 0.71
CA VAL A 127 -25.64 -1.28 1.23
C VAL A 127 -24.91 -0.24 0.39
N ALA A 128 -24.37 0.82 1.01
CA ALA A 128 -23.91 1.97 0.25
C ALA A 128 -22.59 2.56 0.73
N THR A 129 -21.79 3.06 -0.22
CA THR A 129 -20.77 4.06 0.10
C THR A 129 -21.42 5.45 0.16
N PRO A 130 -21.05 6.31 1.16
CA PRO A 130 -21.78 7.56 1.42
C PRO A 130 -21.94 8.47 0.20
N GLY A 131 -20.86 8.70 -0.55
CA GLY A 131 -20.89 9.62 -1.71
C GLY A 131 -21.82 9.18 -2.84
N ARG A 132 -21.94 7.87 -3.12
CA ARG A 132 -22.86 7.37 -4.15
C ARG A 132 -24.31 7.39 -3.68
N LEU A 133 -24.55 7.15 -2.41
CA LEU A 133 -25.90 7.25 -1.86
C LEU A 133 -26.43 8.68 -1.98
N ILE A 134 -25.64 9.68 -1.63
CA ILE A 134 -26.01 11.10 -1.81
C ILE A 134 -26.27 11.43 -3.28
N ASP A 135 -25.45 10.95 -4.21
CA ASP A 135 -25.68 11.17 -5.65
C ASP A 135 -27.05 10.61 -6.09
N LEU A 136 -27.47 9.46 -5.59
CA LEU A 136 -28.77 8.86 -5.88
C LEU A 136 -29.94 9.59 -5.20
N ILE A 137 -29.77 10.07 -3.98
CA ILE A 137 -30.73 10.92 -3.27
C ILE A 137 -30.93 12.24 -4.04
N ASN A 138 -29.85 12.93 -4.39
CA ASN A 138 -29.89 14.20 -5.12
C ASN A 138 -30.51 14.08 -6.52
N ARG A 139 -30.46 12.89 -7.12
CA ARG A 139 -31.15 12.60 -8.42
C ARG A 139 -32.63 12.23 -8.25
N GLY A 140 -33.13 12.18 -7.02
CA GLY A 140 -34.51 11.75 -6.75
C GLY A 140 -34.79 10.28 -7.12
N VAL A 141 -33.73 9.43 -7.15
CA VAL A 141 -33.87 8.00 -7.44
C VAL A 141 -34.12 7.21 -6.15
N MET A 142 -33.65 7.72 -5.03
CA MET A 142 -33.68 7.07 -3.73
C MET A 142 -34.53 7.91 -2.77
N GLU A 143 -35.58 7.32 -2.24
CA GLU A 143 -36.40 7.90 -1.19
C GLU A 143 -36.13 7.17 0.12
N LEU A 144 -35.91 7.93 1.21
CA LEU A 144 -35.50 7.40 2.51
C LEU A 144 -36.60 7.46 3.57
N ASN A 145 -37.80 7.88 3.22
CA ASN A 145 -38.92 8.16 4.13
C ASN A 145 -39.47 6.93 4.86
N GLN A 146 -39.12 5.71 4.40
CA GLN A 146 -39.52 4.46 5.06
C GLN A 146 -38.33 3.71 5.71
N VAL A 147 -37.15 4.34 5.76
CA VAL A 147 -35.99 3.76 6.40
C VAL A 147 -36.15 3.81 7.91
N ASN A 148 -36.19 2.65 8.53
CA ASN A 148 -36.33 2.49 9.97
C ASN A 148 -35.09 1.85 10.64
N ASN A 149 -34.09 1.45 9.85
CA ASN A 149 -32.82 0.95 10.38
C ASN A 149 -31.65 1.53 9.56
N VAL A 150 -30.67 2.08 10.25
CA VAL A 150 -29.43 2.59 9.65
C VAL A 150 -28.23 1.98 10.35
N VAL A 151 -27.33 1.38 9.59
CA VAL A 151 -26.10 0.79 10.08
C VAL A 151 -24.91 1.57 9.54
N LEU A 152 -23.99 1.98 10.41
CA LEU A 152 -22.69 2.49 10.03
C LEU A 152 -21.66 1.39 10.35
N ASP A 153 -21.13 0.71 9.33
CA ASP A 153 -20.08 -0.29 9.53
C ASP A 153 -18.69 0.31 9.19
N GLU A 154 -17.70 -0.03 9.99
CA GLU A 154 -16.37 0.62 10.00
C GLU A 154 -16.50 2.16 10.09
N ALA A 155 -17.29 2.65 11.07
CA ALA A 155 -17.58 4.08 11.22
C ALA A 155 -16.30 4.94 11.38
N ASP A 156 -15.32 4.46 12.16
CA ASP A 156 -14.01 5.09 12.30
C ASP A 156 -13.30 5.28 10.95
N GLU A 157 -13.35 4.28 10.09
CA GLU A 157 -12.75 4.36 8.76
C GLU A 157 -13.48 5.35 7.84
N MET A 158 -14.81 5.40 7.88
CA MET A 158 -15.57 6.40 7.11
C MET A 158 -15.19 7.83 7.52
N LEU A 159 -15.02 8.08 8.81
CA LEU A 159 -14.64 9.39 9.33
C LEU A 159 -13.20 9.74 8.96
N ASN A 160 -12.26 8.79 9.08
CA ASN A 160 -10.87 8.95 8.67
C ASN A 160 -10.74 9.23 7.16
N MET A 161 -11.67 8.77 6.34
CA MET A 161 -11.75 9.04 4.90
C MET A 161 -12.40 10.40 4.57
N GLY A 162 -12.87 11.14 5.58
CA GLY A 162 -13.50 12.45 5.40
C GLY A 162 -14.96 12.40 4.96
N PHE A 163 -15.68 11.30 5.21
CA PHE A 163 -17.10 11.18 4.87
C PHE A 163 -18.06 11.82 5.90
N SER A 164 -17.54 12.59 6.87
CA SER A 164 -18.36 13.24 7.90
C SER A 164 -19.51 14.07 7.30
N ASP A 165 -19.21 14.95 6.33
CA ASP A 165 -20.23 15.78 5.68
C ASP A 165 -21.23 14.95 4.89
N SER A 166 -20.77 13.87 4.26
CA SER A 166 -21.62 12.94 3.53
C SER A 166 -22.57 12.18 4.46
N ILE A 167 -22.08 11.73 5.61
CA ILE A 167 -22.88 11.05 6.65
C ILE A 167 -23.95 12.02 7.17
N ASN A 168 -23.58 13.24 7.52
CA ASN A 168 -24.51 14.27 8.00
C ASN A 168 -25.62 14.53 6.99
N ALA A 169 -25.28 14.74 5.70
CA ALA A 169 -26.25 14.97 4.63
C ALA A 169 -27.21 13.79 4.40
N ILE A 170 -26.77 12.55 4.63
CA ILE A 170 -27.63 11.36 4.60
C ILE A 170 -28.58 11.38 5.78
N PHE A 171 -28.09 11.61 7.00
CA PHE A 171 -28.88 11.61 8.22
C PHE A 171 -29.96 12.69 8.22
N GLU A 172 -29.72 13.84 7.58
CA GLU A 172 -30.72 14.92 7.38
C GLU A 172 -31.93 14.50 6.53
N GLN A 173 -31.80 13.44 5.72
CA GLN A 173 -32.88 12.93 4.86
C GLN A 173 -33.61 11.71 5.45
N LEU A 174 -33.16 11.22 6.59
CA LEU A 174 -33.70 10.03 7.25
C LEU A 174 -34.84 10.41 8.22
N PRO A 175 -35.84 9.55 8.43
CA PRO A 175 -36.82 9.73 9.48
C PRO A 175 -36.19 9.79 10.88
N ASP A 176 -36.80 10.55 11.80
CA ASP A 176 -36.36 10.62 13.18
C ASP A 176 -36.63 9.30 13.93
N ASP A 177 -37.78 8.64 13.64
CA ASP A 177 -38.15 7.35 14.22
C ASP A 177 -37.44 6.19 13.49
N ARG A 178 -36.16 6.00 13.84
CA ARG A 178 -35.32 4.94 13.29
C ARG A 178 -34.42 4.33 14.37
N ASN A 179 -33.88 3.15 14.11
CA ASN A 179 -32.76 2.59 14.87
C ASN A 179 -31.44 2.95 14.17
N THR A 180 -30.48 3.41 14.93
CA THR A 180 -29.12 3.72 14.45
C THR A 180 -28.11 2.77 15.09
N LEU A 181 -27.40 2.01 14.25
CA LEU A 181 -26.44 1.01 14.66
C LEU A 181 -25.06 1.44 14.23
N LEU A 182 -24.12 1.62 15.16
CA LEU A 182 -22.77 2.03 14.88
C LEU A 182 -21.79 0.91 15.23
N PHE A 183 -21.13 0.37 14.21
CA PHE A 183 -20.10 -0.64 14.32
C PHE A 183 -18.74 -0.02 14.02
N SER A 184 -17.78 -0.19 14.93
CA SER A 184 -16.44 0.39 14.79
C SER A 184 -15.40 -0.50 15.46
N ALA A 185 -14.16 -0.44 15.00
CA ALA A 185 -13.04 -1.07 15.69
C ALA A 185 -12.49 -0.17 16.80
N THR A 186 -12.64 1.15 16.65
CA THR A 186 -12.11 2.14 17.59
C THR A 186 -13.16 3.19 17.95
N MET A 187 -13.05 3.77 19.17
CA MET A 187 -13.87 4.90 19.60
C MET A 187 -13.02 6.17 19.56
N SER A 188 -12.85 6.74 18.37
CA SER A 188 -12.20 8.03 18.20
C SER A 188 -13.14 9.19 18.65
N ARG A 189 -12.57 10.39 18.80
CA ARG A 189 -13.39 11.58 19.15
C ARG A 189 -14.42 11.91 18.08
N GLU A 190 -14.09 11.62 16.83
CA GLU A 190 -14.94 11.80 15.67
C GLU A 190 -16.12 10.80 15.70
N VAL A 191 -15.86 9.54 15.99
CA VAL A 191 -16.89 8.50 16.18
C VAL A 191 -17.82 8.86 17.35
N GLU A 192 -17.25 9.32 18.47
CA GLU A 192 -18.03 9.76 19.62
C GLU A 192 -18.96 10.95 19.30
N LYS A 193 -18.52 11.91 18.46
CA LYS A 193 -19.37 13.01 18.00
C LYS A 193 -20.54 12.52 17.16
N VAL A 194 -20.30 11.63 16.20
CA VAL A 194 -21.35 11.03 15.36
C VAL A 194 -22.34 10.27 16.23
N ALA A 195 -21.84 9.46 17.17
CA ALA A 195 -22.70 8.75 18.11
C ALA A 195 -23.61 9.70 18.90
N LYS A 196 -23.07 10.76 19.49
CA LYS A 196 -23.85 11.76 20.24
C LYS A 196 -24.83 12.55 19.38
N SER A 197 -24.56 12.69 18.08
CA SER A 197 -25.44 13.46 17.18
C SER A 197 -26.62 12.68 16.67
N TYR A 198 -26.48 11.35 16.49
CA TYR A 198 -27.45 10.55 15.75
C TYR A 198 -28.01 9.33 16.50
N LEU A 199 -27.41 8.93 17.64
CA LEU A 199 -27.89 7.83 18.45
C LEU A 199 -28.61 8.35 19.70
N HIS A 200 -29.73 7.69 20.05
CA HIS A 200 -30.55 8.01 21.21
C HIS A 200 -30.64 6.78 22.12
N ASP A 201 -30.47 6.98 23.43
CA ASP A 201 -30.57 5.90 24.44
C ASP A 201 -29.83 4.61 24.05
N TYR A 202 -28.65 4.75 23.46
CA TYR A 202 -27.88 3.64 22.91
C TYR A 202 -27.23 2.79 23.98
N LYS A 203 -27.13 1.49 23.72
CA LYS A 203 -26.27 0.57 24.47
C LYS A 203 -24.89 0.50 23.83
N GLU A 204 -23.86 0.68 24.63
CA GLU A 204 -22.48 0.40 24.20
C GLU A 204 -22.14 -1.06 24.52
N ILE A 205 -21.76 -1.82 23.49
CA ILE A 205 -21.32 -3.22 23.59
C ILE A 205 -19.85 -3.25 23.16
N VAL A 206 -18.98 -3.69 24.06
CA VAL A 206 -17.53 -3.79 23.81
C VAL A 206 -17.13 -5.25 23.87
N VAL A 207 -16.68 -5.79 22.75
CA VAL A 207 -16.17 -7.16 22.67
C VAL A 207 -14.64 -7.14 22.55
N GLY A 208 -13.97 -7.65 23.58
CA GLY A 208 -12.55 -7.43 23.81
C GLY A 208 -12.31 -6.18 24.66
N SER A 209 -11.12 -5.64 24.66
CA SER A 209 -10.86 -4.34 25.29
C SER A 209 -10.88 -3.20 24.25
N ARG A 210 -11.22 -1.99 24.73
CA ARG A 210 -11.22 -0.79 23.88
C ARG A 210 -9.82 -0.58 23.27
N ASN A 211 -9.74 -0.56 21.95
CA ASN A 211 -8.51 -0.30 21.17
C ASN A 211 -7.40 -1.35 21.32
N GLU A 212 -7.68 -2.54 21.78
CA GLU A 212 -6.68 -3.62 21.85
C GLU A 212 -6.32 -4.15 20.47
N GLY A 213 -5.03 -4.41 20.26
CA GLY A 213 -4.56 -5.10 19.04
C GLY A 213 -5.04 -6.56 19.02
N ALA A 214 -5.20 -7.17 17.84
CA ALA A 214 -5.64 -8.56 17.72
C ALA A 214 -4.81 -9.49 18.61
N GLU A 215 -5.46 -10.29 19.45
CA GLU A 215 -4.83 -11.04 20.55
C GLU A 215 -3.77 -12.05 20.04
N HIS A 216 -3.96 -12.56 18.82
CA HIS A 216 -3.11 -13.58 18.22
C HIS A 216 -2.07 -13.04 17.22
N VAL A 217 -1.81 -11.73 17.23
CA VAL A 217 -0.81 -11.10 16.34
C VAL A 217 0.49 -10.84 17.10
N ASN A 218 1.60 -11.35 16.56
CA ASN A 218 2.94 -10.99 17.01
C ASN A 218 3.40 -9.70 16.30
N HIS A 219 3.86 -8.72 17.08
CA HIS A 219 4.33 -7.44 16.55
C HIS A 219 5.86 -7.40 16.59
N ILE A 220 6.50 -7.25 15.42
CA ILE A 220 7.95 -7.22 15.27
C ILE A 220 8.34 -5.94 14.54
N TYR A 221 9.40 -5.25 14.97
CA TYR A 221 9.96 -4.19 14.16
C TYR A 221 11.43 -4.45 13.83
N TYR A 222 11.84 -4.07 12.63
CA TYR A 222 13.22 -4.10 12.17
C TYR A 222 13.72 -2.67 11.97
N LEU A 223 14.79 -2.32 12.69
CA LEU A 223 15.40 -1.01 12.61
C LEU A 223 16.47 -0.99 11.52
N VAL A 224 16.26 -0.19 10.47
CA VAL A 224 17.16 -0.13 9.31
C VAL A 224 17.42 1.30 8.85
N HIS A 225 18.47 1.51 8.06
CA HIS A 225 18.66 2.77 7.34
C HIS A 225 17.68 2.87 6.17
N SER A 226 17.29 4.10 5.81
CA SER A 226 16.30 4.32 4.73
C SER A 226 16.73 3.73 3.38
N LYS A 227 18.03 3.70 3.09
CA LYS A 227 18.60 3.10 1.87
C LYS A 227 18.48 1.58 1.84
N ASP A 228 18.40 0.93 3.01
CA ASP A 228 18.44 -0.52 3.15
C ASP A 228 17.03 -1.13 3.36
N LYS A 229 15.97 -0.30 3.36
CA LYS A 229 14.59 -0.76 3.59
C LYS A 229 14.15 -1.86 2.61
N TYR A 230 14.46 -1.70 1.33
CA TYR A 230 14.08 -2.68 0.31
C TYR A 230 14.85 -4.00 0.48
N LEU A 231 16.15 -3.94 0.78
CA LEU A 231 16.94 -5.13 1.06
C LEU A 231 16.46 -5.86 2.31
N ALA A 232 16.04 -5.11 3.34
CA ALA A 232 15.43 -5.69 4.53
C ALA A 232 14.10 -6.39 4.19
N LEU A 233 13.26 -5.76 3.37
CA LEU A 233 12.01 -6.37 2.89
C LEU A 233 12.29 -7.70 2.17
N LYS A 234 13.26 -7.75 1.25
CA LYS A 234 13.66 -8.98 0.56
C LYS A 234 14.08 -10.08 1.52
N ARG A 235 14.97 -9.76 2.49
CA ARG A 235 15.41 -10.74 3.49
C ARG A 235 14.26 -11.29 4.32
N ILE A 236 13.30 -10.43 4.71
CA ILE A 236 12.11 -10.85 5.46
C ILE A 236 11.25 -11.79 4.62
N VAL A 237 10.98 -11.42 3.37
CA VAL A 237 10.16 -12.24 2.45
C VAL A 237 10.85 -13.58 2.18
N ASP A 238 12.14 -13.58 1.89
CA ASP A 238 12.90 -14.79 1.61
C ASP A 238 13.05 -15.69 2.85
N PHE A 239 13.05 -15.12 4.06
CA PHE A 239 13.08 -15.89 5.31
C PHE A 239 11.77 -16.64 5.60
N HIS A 240 10.66 -16.24 4.96
CA HIS A 240 9.35 -16.87 5.09
C HIS A 240 8.89 -17.49 3.76
N PRO A 241 9.37 -18.69 3.38
CA PRO A 241 9.13 -19.27 2.05
C PRO A 241 7.66 -19.42 1.66
N ARG A 242 6.76 -19.58 2.62
CA ARG A 242 5.30 -19.70 2.43
C ARG A 242 4.57 -18.42 2.84
N ILE A 243 5.23 -17.28 2.69
CA ILE A 243 4.61 -16.00 3.04
C ILE A 243 3.42 -15.70 2.12
N PHE A 244 2.31 -15.31 2.73
CA PHE A 244 1.15 -14.73 2.07
C PHE A 244 0.84 -13.44 2.81
N ALA A 245 1.12 -12.29 2.19
CA ALA A 245 1.20 -11.03 2.92
C ALA A 245 0.67 -9.82 2.15
N ILE A 246 0.21 -8.82 2.92
CA ILE A 246 0.03 -7.45 2.43
C ILE A 246 1.22 -6.61 2.91
N ILE A 247 1.82 -5.85 1.99
CA ILE A 247 2.88 -4.89 2.24
C ILE A 247 2.28 -3.49 2.15
N PHE A 248 2.16 -2.81 3.28
CA PHE A 248 1.61 -1.47 3.35
C PHE A 248 2.67 -0.40 3.08
N CYS A 249 2.42 0.43 2.06
CA CYS A 249 3.21 1.62 1.72
C CYS A 249 2.41 2.89 1.99
N ARG A 250 3.10 4.02 2.22
CA ARG A 250 2.43 5.29 2.56
C ARG A 250 1.82 5.98 1.35
N THR A 251 2.43 5.86 0.19
CA THR A 251 2.01 6.58 -1.01
C THR A 251 1.82 5.62 -2.18
N LYS A 252 0.93 5.99 -3.10
CA LYS A 252 0.69 5.22 -4.33
C LYS A 252 1.93 5.05 -5.21
N ILE A 253 2.82 6.05 -5.22
CA ILE A 253 4.10 5.99 -5.95
C ILE A 253 5.01 4.95 -5.32
N GLU A 254 5.21 5.00 -4.00
CA GLU A 254 6.01 4.01 -3.27
C GLU A 254 5.43 2.60 -3.44
N THR A 255 4.10 2.46 -3.43
CA THR A 255 3.41 1.18 -3.65
C THR A 255 3.77 0.58 -5.01
N GLN A 256 3.68 1.38 -6.09
CA GLN A 256 4.03 0.92 -7.42
C GLN A 256 5.53 0.58 -7.53
N GLU A 257 6.41 1.47 -7.03
CA GLU A 257 7.86 1.24 -7.07
C GLU A 257 8.30 -0.04 -6.34
N ILE A 258 7.71 -0.33 -5.18
CA ILE A 258 8.03 -1.54 -4.42
C ILE A 258 7.49 -2.79 -5.11
N ALA A 259 6.27 -2.73 -5.65
CA ALA A 259 5.71 -3.83 -6.43
C ALA A 259 6.56 -4.13 -7.67
N ASP A 260 6.93 -3.11 -8.45
CA ASP A 260 7.76 -3.26 -9.65
C ASP A 260 9.13 -3.86 -9.32
N LYS A 261 9.76 -3.43 -8.22
CA LYS A 261 11.02 -4.00 -7.75
C LYS A 261 10.87 -5.48 -7.36
N LEU A 262 9.81 -5.83 -6.63
CA LEU A 262 9.53 -7.22 -6.25
C LEU A 262 9.26 -8.10 -7.47
N ILE A 263 8.49 -7.62 -8.44
CA ILE A 263 8.21 -8.35 -9.70
C ILE A 263 9.52 -8.54 -10.48
N LYS A 264 10.34 -7.50 -10.61
CA LYS A 264 11.65 -7.57 -11.26
C LYS A 264 12.57 -8.58 -10.58
N ASP A 265 12.53 -8.66 -9.26
CA ASP A 265 13.27 -9.63 -8.46
C ASP A 265 12.62 -11.05 -8.49
N GLY A 266 11.52 -11.22 -9.26
CA GLY A 266 10.86 -12.51 -9.51
C GLY A 266 9.91 -12.95 -8.42
N TYR A 267 9.43 -12.05 -7.55
CA TYR A 267 8.36 -12.36 -6.61
C TYR A 267 6.98 -12.27 -7.27
N ASN A 268 6.06 -13.13 -6.86
CA ASN A 268 4.65 -13.03 -7.23
C ASN A 268 3.99 -11.89 -6.45
N ALA A 269 4.18 -10.66 -6.94
CA ALA A 269 3.71 -9.44 -6.31
C ALA A 269 2.83 -8.64 -7.27
N GLU A 270 1.85 -7.93 -6.74
CA GLU A 270 1.06 -6.93 -7.47
C GLU A 270 0.82 -5.69 -6.62
N ALA A 271 0.65 -4.53 -7.28
CA ALA A 271 0.32 -3.27 -6.64
C ALA A 271 -1.20 -3.08 -6.51
N LEU A 272 -1.64 -2.45 -5.41
CA LEU A 272 -3.04 -2.05 -5.21
C LEU A 272 -3.10 -0.62 -4.65
N HIS A 273 -3.49 0.34 -5.50
CA HIS A 273 -3.58 1.77 -5.14
C HIS A 273 -4.64 2.51 -5.94
N GLY A 274 -4.90 3.76 -5.57
CA GLY A 274 -6.01 4.54 -6.10
C GLY A 274 -5.92 4.92 -7.60
N ASP A 275 -4.76 4.81 -8.25
CA ASP A 275 -4.62 5.11 -9.68
C ASP A 275 -4.99 3.93 -10.58
N LEU A 276 -5.18 2.74 -10.02
CA LEU A 276 -5.65 1.58 -10.77
C LEU A 276 -7.12 1.75 -11.14
N SER A 277 -7.47 1.37 -12.37
CA SER A 277 -8.87 1.25 -12.77
C SER A 277 -9.57 0.17 -11.93
N GLN A 278 -10.90 0.25 -11.84
CA GLN A 278 -11.64 -0.71 -11.05
C GLN A 278 -11.46 -2.15 -11.55
N GLN A 279 -11.45 -2.34 -12.86
CA GLN A 279 -11.21 -3.67 -13.45
C GLN A 279 -9.84 -4.24 -13.05
N GLN A 280 -8.80 -3.39 -13.03
CA GLN A 280 -7.46 -3.81 -12.57
C GLN A 280 -7.49 -4.20 -11.09
N ARG A 281 -8.15 -3.40 -10.23
CA ARG A 281 -8.29 -3.71 -8.80
C ARG A 281 -9.00 -5.03 -8.58
N ASP A 282 -10.14 -5.25 -9.25
CA ASP A 282 -10.93 -6.47 -9.15
C ASP A 282 -10.09 -7.69 -9.58
N LEU A 283 -9.32 -7.58 -10.69
CA LEU A 283 -8.43 -8.64 -11.17
C LEU A 283 -7.29 -8.93 -10.20
N THR A 284 -6.62 -7.88 -9.68
CA THR A 284 -5.56 -8.03 -8.68
C THR A 284 -6.09 -8.74 -7.44
N MET A 285 -7.26 -8.34 -6.96
CA MET A 285 -7.89 -8.96 -5.79
C MET A 285 -8.31 -10.41 -6.05
N GLN A 286 -8.81 -10.72 -7.23
CA GLN A 286 -9.12 -12.10 -7.62
C GLN A 286 -7.86 -12.97 -7.59
N LYS A 287 -6.77 -12.53 -8.21
CA LYS A 287 -5.49 -13.26 -8.23
C LYS A 287 -4.94 -13.45 -6.80
N PHE A 288 -5.08 -12.43 -5.94
CA PHE A 288 -4.62 -12.51 -4.57
C PHE A 288 -5.45 -13.52 -3.75
N ARG A 289 -6.77 -13.51 -3.85
CA ARG A 289 -7.65 -14.52 -3.21
C ARG A 289 -7.39 -15.94 -3.70
N GLN A 290 -7.00 -16.10 -4.97
CA GLN A 290 -6.63 -17.39 -5.56
C GLN A 290 -5.20 -17.84 -5.23
N HIS A 291 -4.47 -17.09 -4.39
CA HIS A 291 -3.07 -17.33 -4.03
C HIS A 291 -2.09 -17.37 -5.22
N THR A 292 -2.49 -16.91 -6.41
CA THR A 292 -1.58 -16.73 -7.56
C THR A 292 -0.63 -15.55 -7.36
N VAL A 293 -1.02 -14.56 -6.57
CA VAL A 293 -0.18 -13.48 -6.05
C VAL A 293 0.05 -13.73 -4.58
N GLN A 294 1.31 -13.74 -4.14
CA GLN A 294 1.70 -13.97 -2.75
C GLN A 294 1.88 -12.68 -1.94
N LEU A 295 2.29 -11.60 -2.61
CA LEU A 295 2.60 -10.32 -2.01
C LEU A 295 1.74 -9.23 -2.62
N LEU A 296 0.79 -8.70 -1.87
CA LEU A 296 0.02 -7.54 -2.29
C LEU A 296 0.64 -6.28 -1.72
N VAL A 297 1.16 -5.40 -2.57
CA VAL A 297 1.70 -4.10 -2.13
C VAL A 297 0.60 -3.06 -2.23
N ALA A 298 0.20 -2.46 -1.11
CA ALA A 298 -1.00 -1.63 -1.08
C ALA A 298 -0.84 -0.35 -0.25
N THR A 299 -1.64 0.67 -0.60
CA THR A 299 -1.88 1.82 0.29
C THR A 299 -2.99 1.49 1.29
N ASP A 300 -3.06 2.20 2.42
CA ASP A 300 -4.12 2.03 3.42
C ASP A 300 -5.52 2.11 2.80
N VAL A 301 -5.77 3.17 2.04
CA VAL A 301 -7.08 3.40 1.41
C VAL A 301 -7.48 2.26 0.46
N ALA A 302 -6.53 1.73 -0.31
CA ALA A 302 -6.83 0.67 -1.27
C ALA A 302 -6.99 -0.70 -0.60
N ALA A 303 -6.36 -0.92 0.55
CA ALA A 303 -6.44 -2.17 1.31
C ALA A 303 -7.59 -2.20 2.33
N ARG A 304 -8.30 -1.09 2.52
CA ARG A 304 -9.49 -1.04 3.39
C ARG A 304 -10.62 -1.87 2.80
N GLY A 305 -11.37 -2.52 3.67
CA GLY A 305 -12.50 -3.36 3.28
C GLY A 305 -12.11 -4.63 2.49
N LEU A 306 -10.82 -4.97 2.39
CA LEU A 306 -10.41 -6.21 1.78
C LEU A 306 -10.73 -7.37 2.72
N ASP A 307 -11.63 -8.24 2.29
CA ASP A 307 -11.79 -9.55 2.92
C ASP A 307 -10.78 -10.51 2.28
N VAL A 308 -9.67 -10.64 2.95
CA VAL A 308 -8.66 -11.64 2.64
C VAL A 308 -8.36 -12.39 3.92
N ASN A 309 -8.71 -13.65 3.91
CA ASN A 309 -8.46 -14.57 5.00
C ASN A 309 -7.08 -15.22 4.83
N ASP A 310 -6.54 -15.75 5.90
CA ASP A 310 -5.31 -16.55 5.92
C ASP A 310 -4.00 -15.80 5.60
N LEU A 311 -3.98 -14.46 5.74
CA LEU A 311 -2.70 -13.74 5.69
C LEU A 311 -1.77 -14.21 6.81
N THR A 312 -0.60 -14.71 6.42
CA THR A 312 0.43 -15.12 7.38
C THR A 312 1.13 -13.91 8.00
N HIS A 313 1.32 -12.87 7.19
CA HIS A 313 2.04 -11.66 7.58
C HIS A 313 1.37 -10.39 7.08
N VAL A 314 1.51 -9.34 7.87
CA VAL A 314 1.29 -7.95 7.46
C VAL A 314 2.64 -7.25 7.56
N ILE A 315 3.08 -6.62 6.49
CA ILE A 315 4.36 -5.90 6.46
C ILE A 315 4.12 -4.41 6.30
N ASN A 316 4.49 -3.62 7.30
CA ASN A 316 4.50 -2.17 7.20
C ASN A 316 5.85 -1.73 6.64
N TYR A 317 5.93 -1.34 5.38
CA TYR A 317 7.13 -0.76 4.75
C TYR A 317 7.48 0.65 5.31
N GLY A 318 6.69 1.12 6.23
CA GLY A 318 6.82 2.28 7.09
C GLY A 318 5.59 2.35 7.97
N LEU A 319 5.74 2.82 9.21
CA LEU A 319 4.61 2.98 10.10
C LEU A 319 3.61 4.00 9.53
N PRO A 320 2.31 3.80 9.72
CA PRO A 320 1.30 4.77 9.33
C PRO A 320 1.46 6.10 10.08
N ASP A 321 0.82 7.14 9.60
CA ASP A 321 0.88 8.45 10.28
C ASP A 321 0.00 8.49 11.52
N ASP A 322 -1.14 7.80 11.50
CA ASP A 322 -2.02 7.60 12.64
C ASP A 322 -1.90 6.17 13.21
N ILE A 323 -2.16 6.04 14.50
CA ILE A 323 -1.99 4.76 15.22
C ILE A 323 -3.17 3.81 14.94
N GLU A 324 -4.36 4.35 14.68
CA GLU A 324 -5.55 3.55 14.39
C GLU A 324 -5.36 2.75 13.10
N SER A 325 -4.79 3.37 12.06
CA SER A 325 -4.41 2.67 10.82
C SER A 325 -3.47 1.48 11.08
N TYR A 326 -2.59 1.55 12.10
CA TYR A 326 -1.76 0.40 12.45
C TYR A 326 -2.61 -0.80 12.93
N THR A 327 -3.61 -0.55 13.76
CA THR A 327 -4.51 -1.59 14.25
C THR A 327 -5.30 -2.22 13.10
N HIS A 328 -5.82 -1.41 12.18
CA HIS A 328 -6.53 -1.88 10.99
C HIS A 328 -5.64 -2.68 10.04
N ARG A 329 -4.36 -2.28 9.87
CA ARG A 329 -3.38 -3.05 9.08
C ARG A 329 -3.10 -4.40 9.74
N SER A 330 -2.70 -4.40 11.02
CA SER A 330 -2.34 -5.60 11.76
C SER A 330 -3.51 -6.58 11.89
N GLY A 331 -4.74 -6.08 11.99
CA GLY A 331 -5.96 -6.88 12.01
C GLY A 331 -6.29 -7.60 10.69
N ARG A 332 -5.47 -7.46 9.63
CA ARG A 332 -5.59 -8.29 8.41
C ARG A 332 -4.97 -9.67 8.55
N THR A 333 -4.20 -9.93 9.61
CA THR A 333 -3.69 -11.25 9.97
C THR A 333 -4.17 -11.65 11.37
N GLY A 334 -3.97 -12.90 11.76
CA GLY A 334 -4.38 -13.39 13.09
C GLY A 334 -5.89 -13.53 13.27
N ARG A 335 -6.67 -13.74 12.20
CA ARG A 335 -8.11 -13.93 12.22
C ARG A 335 -8.51 -15.36 12.57
N ALA A 336 -9.74 -15.55 13.04
CA ALA A 336 -10.34 -16.85 13.34
C ALA A 336 -9.45 -17.73 14.25
N GLY A 337 -8.80 -17.15 15.25
CA GLY A 337 -7.94 -17.88 16.20
C GLY A 337 -6.58 -18.31 15.65
N LYS A 338 -6.27 -18.02 14.38
CA LYS A 338 -4.95 -18.29 13.76
C LYS A 338 -3.91 -17.29 14.27
N LYS A 339 -2.65 -17.74 14.37
CA LYS A 339 -1.53 -16.84 14.71
C LYS A 339 -1.11 -16.03 13.49
N GLY A 340 -0.92 -14.72 13.65
CA GLY A 340 -0.44 -13.82 12.63
C GLY A 340 0.82 -13.08 13.04
N THR A 341 1.51 -12.47 12.08
CA THR A 341 2.70 -11.64 12.37
C THR A 341 2.60 -10.30 11.66
N SER A 342 2.69 -9.20 12.42
CA SER A 342 2.77 -7.84 11.91
C SER A 342 4.21 -7.35 12.01
N ILE A 343 4.85 -7.13 10.86
CA ILE A 343 6.24 -6.70 10.73
C ILE A 343 6.28 -5.22 10.36
N SER A 344 7.13 -4.44 11.01
CA SER A 344 7.34 -3.03 10.69
C SER A 344 8.80 -2.76 10.35
N ILE A 345 9.08 -2.32 9.12
CA ILE A 345 10.41 -1.90 8.68
C ILE A 345 10.54 -0.41 8.93
N ILE A 346 11.24 -0.03 10.00
CA ILE A 346 11.28 1.33 10.50
C ILE A 346 12.66 1.98 10.42
N HIS A 347 12.65 3.30 10.33
CA HIS A 347 13.84 4.13 10.47
C HIS A 347 14.01 4.62 11.92
N VAL A 348 15.24 4.93 12.33
CA VAL A 348 15.57 5.42 13.71
C VAL A 348 14.62 6.54 14.18
N LYS A 349 14.24 7.46 13.27
CA LYS A 349 13.34 8.56 13.58
C LYS A 349 11.90 8.12 13.88
N GLU A 350 11.52 6.91 13.52
CA GLU A 350 10.18 6.35 13.72
C GLU A 350 10.06 5.52 15.02
N LYS A 351 11.18 5.27 15.71
CA LYS A 351 11.20 4.45 16.95
C LYS A 351 10.27 4.99 18.05
N TRP A 352 10.04 6.29 18.11
CA TRP A 352 9.10 6.87 19.06
C TRP A 352 7.65 6.51 18.75
N LYS A 353 7.28 6.34 17.46
CA LYS A 353 5.94 5.90 17.06
C LYS A 353 5.66 4.47 17.53
N VAL A 354 6.67 3.59 17.51
CA VAL A 354 6.52 2.21 18.04
C VAL A 354 6.01 2.25 19.48
N ARG A 355 6.66 3.05 20.35
CA ARG A 355 6.24 3.18 21.75
C ARG A 355 4.82 3.74 21.92
N GLN A 356 4.39 4.61 21.03
CA GLN A 356 3.02 5.10 21.06
C GLN A 356 2.02 4.02 20.67
N ILE A 357 2.35 3.22 19.64
CA ILE A 357 1.54 2.10 19.19
C ILE A 357 1.46 1.05 20.30
N GLU A 358 2.59 0.64 20.91
CA GLU A 358 2.65 -0.30 22.05
C GLU A 358 1.69 0.11 23.16
N LYS A 359 1.74 1.39 23.54
CA LYS A 359 0.85 1.92 24.59
C LYS A 359 -0.63 1.87 24.21
N GLN A 360 -0.98 2.05 22.95
CA GLN A 360 -2.36 2.06 22.49
C GLN A 360 -2.93 0.67 22.30
N ILE A 361 -2.14 -0.26 21.71
CA ILE A 361 -2.58 -1.64 21.48
C ILE A 361 -2.42 -2.55 22.69
N GLY A 362 -1.75 -2.07 23.76
CA GLY A 362 -1.50 -2.84 24.98
C GLY A 362 -0.51 -4.00 24.80
N LYS A 363 0.32 -3.98 23.74
CA LYS A 363 1.28 -5.05 23.42
C LYS A 363 2.65 -4.51 23.07
N ASP A 364 3.68 -5.20 23.52
CA ASP A 364 5.06 -4.85 23.23
C ASP A 364 5.48 -5.37 21.84
N PHE A 365 6.30 -4.60 21.16
CA PHE A 365 6.94 -5.00 19.92
C PHE A 365 8.27 -5.70 20.19
N ILE A 366 8.50 -6.77 19.49
CA ILE A 366 9.80 -7.45 19.48
C ILE A 366 10.78 -6.66 18.61
N ASP A 367 11.92 -6.26 19.17
CA ASP A 367 13.04 -5.67 18.42
C ASP A 367 13.76 -6.78 17.63
N GLY A 368 13.34 -6.98 16.37
CA GLY A 368 13.83 -8.04 15.51
C GLY A 368 15.26 -7.77 15.00
N GLU A 369 16.01 -8.84 14.84
CA GLU A 369 17.25 -8.84 14.06
C GLU A 369 16.95 -9.39 12.67
N LEU A 370 17.47 -8.71 11.62
CA LEU A 370 17.27 -9.17 10.25
C LEU A 370 17.90 -10.55 10.06
N PRO A 371 17.20 -11.47 9.40
CA PRO A 371 17.72 -12.81 9.14
C PRO A 371 19.07 -12.76 8.42
N LYS A 372 19.98 -13.63 8.84
CA LYS A 372 21.28 -13.77 8.19
C LYS A 372 21.14 -14.54 6.87
N PRO A 373 22.01 -14.27 5.89
CA PRO A 373 22.01 -14.99 4.62
C PRO A 373 21.97 -16.50 4.75
N GLU A 374 22.75 -17.07 5.67
CA GLU A 374 22.82 -18.52 5.90
C GLU A 374 21.49 -19.10 6.40
N GLU A 375 20.80 -18.38 7.29
CA GLU A 375 19.51 -18.80 7.83
C GLU A 375 18.41 -18.77 6.75
N ILE A 376 18.46 -17.76 5.88
CA ILE A 376 17.55 -17.63 4.74
C ILE A 376 17.78 -18.79 3.78
N CYS A 377 19.03 -19.03 3.38
CA CYS A 377 19.39 -20.13 2.48
C CYS A 377 18.96 -21.49 3.05
N LYS A 378 19.19 -21.72 4.34
CA LYS A 378 18.78 -22.96 5.01
C LYS A 378 17.26 -23.17 4.97
N LYS A 379 16.47 -22.15 5.27
CA LYS A 379 15.00 -22.26 5.24
C LYS A 379 14.46 -22.48 3.84
N GLN A 380 14.98 -21.76 2.84
CA GLN A 380 14.57 -21.92 1.45
C GLN A 380 14.95 -23.29 0.89
N LEU A 381 16.14 -23.77 1.24
CA LEU A 381 16.58 -25.11 0.82
C LEU A 381 15.67 -26.19 1.42
N TYR A 382 15.35 -26.11 2.72
CA TYR A 382 14.45 -27.06 3.35
C TYR A 382 13.05 -27.05 2.74
N LYS A 383 12.54 -25.87 2.35
CA LYS A 383 11.28 -25.78 1.62
C LYS A 383 11.35 -26.52 0.28
N VAL A 384 12.40 -26.27 -0.51
CA VAL A 384 12.58 -26.94 -1.80
C VAL A 384 12.64 -28.46 -1.62
N MET A 385 13.34 -28.96 -0.60
CA MET A 385 13.40 -30.38 -0.30
C MET A 385 12.04 -30.94 0.14
N ASP A 386 11.30 -30.20 0.98
CA ASP A 386 9.95 -30.59 1.41
C ASP A 386 8.96 -30.63 0.23
N ASP A 387 9.04 -29.64 -0.68
CA ASP A 387 8.22 -29.59 -1.88
C ASP A 387 8.53 -30.79 -2.82
N ILE A 388 9.81 -31.13 -3.01
CA ILE A 388 10.22 -32.30 -3.80
C ILE A 388 9.69 -33.60 -3.17
N MET A 389 9.82 -33.75 -1.85
CA MET A 389 9.35 -34.97 -1.14
C MET A 389 7.83 -35.12 -1.14
N LYS A 390 7.09 -34.06 -1.31
CA LYS A 390 5.61 -34.03 -1.35
C LYS A 390 5.05 -33.99 -2.76
N THR A 391 5.90 -33.91 -3.78
CA THR A 391 5.44 -33.88 -5.17
C THR A 391 4.92 -35.28 -5.53
N ASP A 392 3.66 -35.36 -5.90
CA ASP A 392 3.08 -36.56 -6.47
C ASP A 392 3.65 -36.79 -7.88
N VAL A 393 4.14 -37.99 -8.12
CA VAL A 393 4.74 -38.37 -9.40
C VAL A 393 3.67 -39.01 -10.26
N ASP A 394 3.43 -38.45 -11.45
CA ASP A 394 2.60 -39.07 -12.46
C ASP A 394 3.43 -40.21 -13.14
N GLU A 395 3.28 -41.39 -12.59
CA GLU A 395 4.01 -42.58 -13.06
C GLU A 395 3.77 -42.85 -14.55
N ASP A 396 2.55 -42.65 -15.06
CA ASP A 396 2.19 -42.93 -16.46
C ASP A 396 2.91 -41.95 -17.41
N GLN A 397 3.14 -40.71 -17.01
CA GLN A 397 3.85 -39.73 -17.84
C GLN A 397 5.36 -39.94 -17.82
N ILE A 398 5.94 -40.43 -16.73
CA ILE A 398 7.39 -40.49 -16.52
C ILE A 398 7.95 -41.88 -16.89
N ALA A 399 7.18 -42.94 -16.69
CA ALA A 399 7.62 -44.33 -16.95
C ALA A 399 8.30 -44.55 -18.32
N PRO A 400 7.82 -43.98 -19.44
CA PRO A 400 8.45 -44.19 -20.74
C PRO A 400 9.89 -43.69 -20.85
N TYR A 401 10.30 -42.77 -19.97
CA TYR A 401 11.62 -42.13 -19.99
C TYR A 401 12.55 -42.63 -18.88
N MET A 402 12.01 -43.37 -17.91
CA MET A 402 12.76 -43.74 -16.70
C MET A 402 13.93 -44.67 -16.99
N ASP A 403 13.78 -45.65 -17.90
CA ASP A 403 14.87 -46.56 -18.21
C ASP A 403 16.09 -45.87 -18.80
N ASP A 404 15.89 -44.87 -19.67
CA ASP A 404 16.97 -44.10 -20.27
C ASP A 404 17.60 -43.13 -19.26
N ILE A 405 16.78 -42.54 -18.39
CA ILE A 405 17.24 -41.68 -17.31
C ILE A 405 18.08 -42.47 -16.31
N MET A 406 17.60 -43.67 -15.89
CA MET A 406 18.31 -44.51 -14.92
C MET A 406 19.65 -45.00 -15.49
N ARG A 407 19.75 -45.33 -16.78
CA ARG A 407 21.05 -45.65 -17.42
C ARG A 407 22.06 -44.53 -17.36
N GLN A 408 21.60 -43.27 -17.52
CA GLN A 408 22.50 -42.09 -17.43
C GLN A 408 23.02 -41.86 -16.02
N PHE A 409 22.27 -42.25 -14.99
CA PHE A 409 22.65 -42.11 -13.59
C PHE A 409 23.21 -43.39 -12.95
N GLU A 410 23.37 -44.47 -13.70
CA GLU A 410 23.78 -45.80 -13.19
C GLU A 410 25.08 -45.76 -12.37
N TYR A 411 26.03 -44.92 -12.78
CA TYR A 411 27.34 -44.78 -12.12
C TYR A 411 27.45 -43.51 -11.25
N VAL A 412 26.35 -42.87 -10.96
CA VAL A 412 26.34 -41.64 -10.14
C VAL A 412 25.76 -41.93 -8.76
N ASP A 413 26.53 -41.66 -7.71
CA ASP A 413 26.07 -41.89 -6.35
C ASP A 413 24.87 -41.02 -6.02
N LYS A 414 23.95 -41.52 -5.18
CA LYS A 414 22.76 -40.80 -4.70
C LYS A 414 23.11 -39.43 -4.12
N GLU A 415 24.22 -39.36 -3.39
CA GLU A 415 24.69 -38.09 -2.78
C GLU A 415 25.06 -37.07 -3.86
N ASP A 416 25.71 -37.50 -4.94
CA ASP A 416 26.09 -36.63 -6.05
C ASP A 416 24.88 -36.17 -6.87
N ILE A 417 23.88 -37.04 -7.05
CA ILE A 417 22.60 -36.65 -7.68
C ILE A 417 21.93 -35.55 -6.86
N ILE A 418 21.84 -35.71 -5.53
CA ILE A 418 21.26 -34.70 -4.62
C ILE A 418 22.06 -33.39 -4.69
N LYS A 419 23.40 -33.44 -4.66
CA LYS A 419 24.24 -32.23 -4.78
C LYS A 419 24.01 -31.51 -6.11
N LYS A 420 23.96 -32.24 -7.22
CA LYS A 420 23.69 -31.69 -8.56
C LYS A 420 22.28 -31.09 -8.63
N MET A 421 21.28 -31.77 -8.10
CA MET A 421 19.90 -31.29 -8.03
C MET A 421 19.80 -30.01 -7.23
N VAL A 422 20.40 -29.94 -6.03
CA VAL A 422 20.48 -28.72 -5.22
C VAL A 422 21.19 -27.60 -5.97
N THR A 423 22.30 -27.90 -6.66
CA THR A 423 23.05 -26.88 -7.39
C THR A 423 22.23 -26.32 -8.58
N VAL A 424 21.54 -27.17 -9.32
CA VAL A 424 20.71 -26.75 -10.46
C VAL A 424 19.49 -25.94 -9.99
N THR A 425 18.81 -26.38 -8.94
CA THR A 425 17.57 -25.75 -8.47
C THR A 425 17.81 -24.54 -7.60
N PHE A 426 18.90 -24.52 -6.82
CA PHE A 426 19.11 -23.56 -5.75
C PHE A 426 20.44 -22.79 -5.83
N GLY A 427 21.36 -23.19 -6.71
CA GLY A 427 22.73 -22.62 -6.77
C GLY A 427 22.73 -21.09 -6.96
N ARG A 428 21.86 -20.57 -7.81
CA ARG A 428 21.76 -19.10 -8.05
C ARG A 428 21.29 -18.31 -6.85
N PHE A 429 20.38 -18.88 -6.05
CA PHE A 429 19.93 -18.28 -4.80
C PHE A 429 21.06 -18.24 -3.76
N LEU A 430 21.84 -19.32 -3.67
CA LEU A 430 23.04 -19.37 -2.82
C LEU A 430 24.07 -18.33 -3.26
N ASP A 431 24.34 -18.20 -4.55
CA ASP A 431 25.29 -17.22 -5.09
C ASP A 431 24.87 -15.79 -4.80
N TYR A 432 23.57 -15.48 -4.95
CA TYR A 432 23.04 -14.16 -4.58
C TYR A 432 23.32 -13.83 -3.10
N TYR A 433 22.96 -14.73 -2.19
CA TYR A 433 23.14 -14.49 -0.75
C TYR A 433 24.59 -14.53 -0.29
N LYS A 434 25.47 -15.23 -1.00
CA LYS A 434 26.91 -15.23 -0.74
C LYS A 434 27.54 -13.85 -0.93
N HIS A 435 27.00 -13.06 -1.84
CA HIS A 435 27.47 -11.72 -2.16
C HIS A 435 26.51 -10.61 -1.68
N ALA A 436 25.47 -10.97 -0.91
CA ALA A 436 24.48 -10.01 -0.42
C ALA A 436 25.13 -8.99 0.54
N PRO A 437 24.85 -7.69 0.37
CA PRO A 437 25.41 -6.66 1.23
C PRO A 437 24.95 -6.83 2.68
N GLU A 438 25.85 -6.59 3.64
CA GLU A 438 25.49 -6.56 5.06
C GLU A 438 24.58 -5.36 5.36
N ILE A 439 23.51 -5.59 6.11
CA ILE A 439 22.61 -4.55 6.57
C ILE A 439 22.92 -4.27 8.04
N GLU A 440 23.60 -3.16 8.30
CA GLU A 440 23.92 -2.75 9.65
C GLU A 440 22.68 -2.22 10.38
N LYS A 441 22.47 -2.70 11.62
CA LYS A 441 21.44 -2.14 12.51
C LYS A 441 21.88 -0.74 12.96
N PRO A 442 21.10 0.31 12.72
CA PRO A 442 21.44 1.66 13.16
C PRO A 442 21.53 1.71 14.69
N MET A 443 22.69 2.07 15.24
CA MET A 443 22.85 2.22 16.69
C MET A 443 22.06 3.43 17.20
N ALA A 444 21.08 3.20 18.04
CA ALA A 444 20.39 4.24 18.79
C ALA A 444 21.35 4.76 19.88
N GLY A 445 22.06 5.85 19.64
CA GLY A 445 22.56 6.67 20.73
C GLY A 445 24.04 6.80 20.99
N LYS A 446 24.97 6.34 20.13
CA LYS A 446 26.42 6.63 20.30
C LYS A 446 27.12 7.36 19.15
N GLY A 447 26.47 7.51 17.99
CA GLY A 447 27.07 8.11 16.78
C GLY A 447 27.04 9.63 16.69
N SER A 448 26.44 10.34 17.66
CA SER A 448 26.24 11.79 17.55
C SER A 448 27.38 12.64 18.12
N ARG A 449 28.34 12.05 18.83
CA ARG A 449 29.45 12.82 19.42
C ARG A 449 30.77 12.78 18.64
N SER A 450 31.05 11.72 17.89
CA SER A 450 32.28 11.65 17.08
C SER A 450 32.16 12.39 15.74
N GLU A 451 30.97 12.45 15.13
CA GLU A 451 30.77 13.27 13.93
C GLU A 451 30.62 14.77 14.23
N ARG A 452 30.25 15.17 15.45
CA ARG A 452 30.28 16.58 15.89
C ARG A 452 31.69 17.11 16.19
N GLY A 453 32.64 16.23 16.52
CA GLY A 453 34.03 16.62 16.79
C GLY A 453 34.84 16.94 15.54
N ALA A 454 34.54 16.32 14.41
CA ALA A 454 35.24 16.57 13.13
C ALA A 454 34.62 17.70 12.28
N ARG A 455 33.41 18.17 12.62
CA ARG A 455 32.73 19.28 11.92
C ARG A 455 32.86 20.65 12.60
N SER A 456 33.54 20.76 13.72
CA SER A 456 33.66 22.02 14.46
C SER A 456 34.77 22.96 13.95
N MET A 457 35.47 22.60 12.86
CA MET A 457 36.46 23.50 12.24
C MET A 457 36.14 23.88 10.76
N ARG A 458 34.91 23.80 10.33
CA ARG A 458 34.48 24.48 9.09
C ARG A 458 33.19 25.23 9.34
N GLY A 459 33.32 26.54 9.18
CA GLY A 459 32.38 27.59 9.48
C GLY A 459 30.91 27.30 9.19
N LYS A 460 30.06 27.90 10.03
CA LYS A 460 28.62 28.05 9.83
C LYS A 460 28.29 28.37 8.38
N VAL A 461 27.70 27.41 7.67
CA VAL A 461 26.92 27.66 6.48
C VAL A 461 25.55 27.02 6.69
N SER A 462 24.55 27.86 6.59
CA SER A 462 23.12 27.65 6.73
C SER A 462 22.61 26.44 5.95
N SER A 463 21.53 25.83 6.48
CA SER A 463 20.69 24.81 5.85
C SER A 463 20.27 25.17 4.42
N GLY A 464 21.08 24.80 3.44
CA GLY A 464 20.77 24.87 2.02
C GLY A 464 20.70 23.45 1.44
N ARG A 465 19.63 23.16 0.74
CA ARG A 465 19.46 21.99 -0.13
C ARG A 465 20.75 21.70 -0.89
N ARG A 466 21.12 20.42 -0.99
CA ARG A 466 22.21 19.98 -1.89
C ARG A 466 21.92 20.51 -3.28
N GLN A 467 22.72 21.48 -3.73
CA GLN A 467 22.73 21.91 -5.12
C GLN A 467 23.34 20.78 -5.94
N HIS A 468 22.63 20.37 -6.97
CA HIS A 468 23.14 19.48 -7.99
C HIS A 468 24.28 20.25 -8.70
N VAL A 469 25.45 19.65 -8.80
CA VAL A 469 26.59 20.20 -9.57
C VAL A 469 26.37 19.78 -11.00
N ALA A 470 26.47 20.73 -11.95
CA ALA A 470 26.30 20.46 -13.36
C ALA A 470 27.24 19.34 -13.86
N GLU A 471 26.78 18.53 -14.80
CA GLU A 471 27.60 17.50 -15.44
C GLU A 471 28.80 18.13 -16.16
N SER A 472 29.90 17.36 -16.27
CA SER A 472 31.12 17.84 -16.94
C SER A 472 30.84 18.24 -18.39
N GLY A 473 31.07 19.51 -18.76
CA GLY A 473 30.78 20.08 -20.08
C GLY A 473 29.44 20.82 -20.19
N TYR A 474 28.64 20.84 -19.11
CA TYR A 474 27.38 21.58 -19.00
C TYR A 474 27.50 22.70 -17.98
N ARG A 475 26.76 23.81 -18.24
CA ARG A 475 26.64 24.96 -17.34
C ARG A 475 25.20 25.08 -16.87
N ARG A 476 25.03 25.34 -15.57
CA ARG A 476 23.73 25.43 -14.94
C ARG A 476 23.23 26.87 -14.94
N LEU A 477 22.09 27.11 -15.58
CA LEU A 477 21.46 28.42 -15.68
C LEU A 477 20.21 28.49 -14.80
N PHE A 478 20.04 29.60 -14.12
CA PHE A 478 18.85 29.95 -13.36
C PHE A 478 17.85 30.67 -14.24
N ILE A 479 16.57 30.31 -14.17
CA ILE A 479 15.44 30.98 -14.82
C ILE A 479 14.39 31.31 -13.76
N ASN A 480 13.91 32.56 -13.71
CA ASN A 480 12.92 33.06 -12.75
C ASN A 480 11.49 32.58 -12.99
N LEU A 481 11.27 31.56 -13.79
CA LEU A 481 9.99 30.89 -14.06
C LEU A 481 9.96 29.49 -13.46
N GLY A 482 8.82 29.08 -12.93
CA GLY A 482 8.63 27.78 -12.28
C GLY A 482 7.25 27.17 -12.52
N LYS A 483 6.90 26.17 -11.72
CA LYS A 483 5.61 25.46 -11.81
C LYS A 483 4.41 26.40 -11.67
N SER A 484 4.52 27.45 -10.83
CA SER A 484 3.46 28.45 -10.65
C SER A 484 3.18 29.28 -11.89
N ASP A 485 4.12 29.37 -12.80
CA ASP A 485 3.98 30.10 -14.08
C ASP A 485 3.52 29.15 -15.20
N GLY A 486 3.31 27.87 -14.90
CA GLY A 486 3.00 26.83 -15.87
C GLY A 486 4.21 26.50 -16.78
N PHE A 487 5.44 26.67 -16.26
CA PHE A 487 6.67 26.49 -17.00
C PHE A 487 7.23 25.08 -16.76
N TYR A 488 6.66 24.09 -17.45
CA TYR A 488 7.04 22.68 -17.37
C TYR A 488 8.13 22.31 -18.38
N PRO A 489 8.80 21.16 -18.27
CA PRO A 489 9.91 20.79 -19.15
C PRO A 489 9.61 20.88 -20.65
N GLY A 490 8.40 20.50 -21.08
CA GLY A 490 7.96 20.64 -22.47
C GLY A 490 7.90 22.08 -22.93
N GLU A 491 7.38 22.99 -22.08
CA GLU A 491 7.31 24.43 -22.34
C GLU A 491 8.68 25.08 -22.30
N ILE A 492 9.58 24.63 -21.41
CA ILE A 492 10.99 25.06 -21.37
C ILE A 492 11.65 24.80 -22.71
N MET A 493 11.52 23.59 -23.25
CA MET A 493 12.09 23.22 -24.56
C MET A 493 11.50 24.01 -25.72
N GLN A 494 10.16 24.20 -25.72
CA GLN A 494 9.51 25.04 -26.75
C GLN A 494 9.94 26.50 -26.65
N TYR A 495 10.08 27.02 -25.44
CA TYR A 495 10.50 28.41 -25.22
C TYR A 495 11.94 28.66 -25.62
N LEU A 496 12.86 27.73 -25.31
CA LEU A 496 14.24 27.76 -25.77
C LEU A 496 14.31 27.72 -27.29
N ASN A 497 13.63 26.78 -27.93
CA ASN A 497 13.65 26.65 -29.41
C ASN A 497 13.03 27.86 -30.12
N LYS A 498 12.12 28.59 -29.45
CA LYS A 498 11.51 29.81 -30.00
C LYS A 498 12.44 31.02 -29.95
N HIS A 499 13.26 31.16 -28.91
CA HIS A 499 14.06 32.37 -28.66
C HIS A 499 15.56 32.19 -28.98
N VAL A 500 16.06 30.95 -29.05
CA VAL A 500 17.44 30.63 -29.34
C VAL A 500 17.56 30.01 -30.74
N HIS A 501 18.30 30.62 -31.62
CA HIS A 501 18.50 30.08 -32.97
C HIS A 501 19.26 28.74 -32.93
N GLY A 502 18.67 27.70 -33.55
CA GLY A 502 19.20 26.35 -33.63
C GLY A 502 18.61 25.42 -32.56
N ARG A 503 18.70 24.10 -32.79
CA ARG A 503 18.24 23.08 -31.82
C ARG A 503 19.18 23.10 -30.61
N GLN A 504 18.63 23.42 -29.44
CA GLN A 504 19.39 23.48 -28.20
C GLN A 504 19.38 22.11 -27.51
N GLU A 505 20.54 21.67 -27.08
CA GLU A 505 20.69 20.51 -26.21
C GLU A 505 20.54 20.98 -24.77
N VAL A 506 19.64 20.33 -24.01
CA VAL A 506 19.36 20.64 -22.61
C VAL A 506 19.56 19.38 -21.81
N GLY A 507 20.45 19.43 -20.84
CA GLY A 507 20.71 18.36 -19.90
C GLY A 507 19.65 18.30 -18.80
N HIS A 508 20.06 18.26 -17.54
CA HIS A 508 19.15 18.16 -16.41
C HIS A 508 18.31 19.43 -16.20
N ILE A 509 17.01 19.26 -15.89
CA ILE A 509 16.07 20.35 -15.59
C ILE A 509 15.55 20.20 -14.17
N ASP A 510 15.92 21.13 -13.28
CA ASP A 510 15.37 21.22 -11.92
C ASP A 510 14.23 22.23 -11.87
N LEU A 511 13.00 21.77 -11.74
CA LEU A 511 11.82 22.62 -11.74
C LEU A 511 11.26 22.82 -10.32
N LEU A 512 11.36 24.08 -9.83
CA LEU A 512 10.83 24.48 -8.53
C LEU A 512 9.52 25.29 -8.68
N GLN A 513 8.89 25.63 -7.56
CA GLN A 513 7.60 26.32 -7.58
C GLN A 513 7.65 27.68 -8.30
N LYS A 514 8.69 28.52 -8.04
CA LYS A 514 8.77 29.90 -8.52
C LYS A 514 9.90 30.15 -9.52
N PHE A 515 10.79 29.20 -9.73
CA PHE A 515 11.95 29.30 -10.62
C PHE A 515 12.41 27.91 -11.03
N SER A 516 13.29 27.84 -12.04
CA SER A 516 13.88 26.61 -12.54
C SER A 516 15.37 26.75 -12.79
N TYR A 517 16.07 25.61 -12.82
CA TYR A 517 17.44 25.52 -13.32
C TYR A 517 17.45 24.58 -14.53
N ILE A 518 18.23 24.96 -15.54
CA ILE A 518 18.48 24.14 -16.71
C ILE A 518 19.98 23.98 -16.91
N GLU A 519 20.40 22.84 -17.40
CA GLU A 519 21.78 22.60 -17.82
C GLU A 519 21.86 22.66 -19.33
N VAL A 520 22.78 23.49 -19.81
CA VAL A 520 23.05 23.66 -21.24
C VAL A 520 24.55 23.49 -21.51
N PRO A 521 24.98 23.06 -22.70
CA PRO A 521 26.39 22.97 -23.04
C PRO A 521 27.11 24.29 -22.76
N GLU A 522 28.32 24.25 -22.20
CA GLU A 522 29.06 25.42 -21.74
C GLU A 522 29.26 26.46 -22.85
N ASN A 523 29.45 26.00 -24.10
CA ASN A 523 29.60 26.84 -25.28
C ASN A 523 28.32 27.62 -25.66
N ASP A 524 27.14 27.11 -25.30
CA ASP A 524 25.85 27.71 -25.63
C ASP A 524 25.26 28.53 -24.46
N ALA A 525 25.80 28.42 -23.26
CA ALA A 525 25.28 29.08 -22.06
C ALA A 525 25.11 30.58 -22.18
N GLN A 526 26.13 31.29 -22.71
CA GLN A 526 26.06 32.75 -22.94
C GLN A 526 25.04 33.15 -23.99
N LYS A 527 24.90 32.34 -25.04
CA LYS A 527 23.94 32.55 -26.14
C LYS A 527 22.50 32.40 -25.61
N VAL A 528 22.24 31.37 -24.78
CA VAL A 528 20.95 31.11 -24.15
C VAL A 528 20.60 32.23 -23.18
N MET A 529 21.52 32.67 -22.32
CA MET A 529 21.28 33.78 -21.39
C MET A 529 20.93 35.07 -22.12
N LYS A 530 21.67 35.43 -23.18
CA LYS A 530 21.39 36.64 -23.97
C LYS A 530 20.06 36.57 -24.71
N ALA A 531 19.66 35.41 -25.19
CA ALA A 531 18.43 35.22 -25.94
C ALA A 531 17.17 35.22 -25.02
N LEU A 532 17.29 34.77 -23.78
CA LEU A 532 16.17 34.69 -22.86
C LEU A 532 15.96 35.95 -22.04
N ASN A 533 17.03 36.67 -21.70
CA ASN A 533 16.90 37.90 -20.88
C ASN A 533 16.14 38.99 -21.62
N GLY A 534 15.14 39.58 -20.93
CA GLY A 534 14.30 40.64 -21.51
C GLY A 534 13.12 40.11 -22.35
N THR A 535 12.99 38.80 -22.50
CA THR A 535 11.79 38.20 -23.13
C THR A 535 10.64 38.10 -22.11
N SER A 536 9.43 37.84 -22.59
CA SER A 536 8.25 37.70 -21.72
C SER A 536 7.57 36.33 -21.92
N TYR A 537 7.25 35.64 -20.81
CA TYR A 537 6.47 34.42 -20.79
C TYR A 537 5.17 34.66 -20.01
N LYS A 538 4.03 34.54 -20.68
CA LYS A 538 2.68 34.78 -20.11
C LYS A 538 2.58 36.09 -19.29
N GLY A 539 3.22 37.18 -19.82
CA GLY A 539 3.18 38.49 -19.17
C GLY A 539 4.23 38.73 -18.06
N ARG A 540 5.07 37.73 -17.77
CA ARG A 540 6.17 37.85 -16.81
C ARG A 540 7.51 37.97 -17.53
N GLU A 541 8.31 38.99 -17.15
CA GLU A 541 9.66 39.19 -17.67
C GLU A 541 10.57 38.04 -17.25
N VAL A 542 11.28 37.46 -18.23
CA VAL A 542 12.19 36.33 -18.02
C VAL A 542 13.59 36.85 -17.71
N ARG A 543 14.19 36.29 -16.66
CA ARG A 543 15.58 36.54 -16.25
C ARG A 543 16.30 35.20 -16.17
N CYS A 544 17.40 35.11 -16.92
CA CYS A 544 18.25 33.94 -16.98
C CYS A 544 19.69 34.34 -16.61
N ASN A 545 20.23 33.73 -15.56
CA ASN A 545 21.56 34.02 -15.03
C ASN A 545 22.34 32.74 -14.82
N ASP A 546 23.66 32.85 -14.73
CA ASP A 546 24.52 31.72 -14.34
C ASP A 546 24.25 31.37 -12.86
N ALA A 547 23.98 30.08 -12.58
CA ALA A 547 23.68 29.62 -11.24
C ALA A 547 24.90 29.63 -10.30
N ASP A 548 26.11 29.65 -10.85
CA ASP A 548 27.35 29.63 -10.08
C ASP A 548 27.85 31.05 -9.73
N GLU A 549 27.41 32.11 -10.44
CA GLU A 549 27.77 33.50 -10.18
C GLU A 549 26.85 34.18 -9.12
N ASP A 550 25.63 33.69 -8.88
CA ASP A 550 24.64 34.30 -7.99
C ASP A 550 24.66 33.80 -6.54
N GLY A 551 25.82 33.54 -5.96
CA GLY A 551 25.98 33.29 -4.53
C GLY A 551 25.59 34.49 -3.62
N HIS A 552 25.27 35.67 -4.15
CA HIS A 552 24.85 36.89 -3.41
C HIS A 552 23.86 37.75 -4.22
N GLY A 553 22.60 37.34 -4.22
CA GLY A 553 21.50 38.14 -4.79
C GLY A 553 20.76 38.95 -3.74
N ARG A 554 20.95 40.23 -3.76
CA ARG A 554 20.26 41.28 -2.95
C ARG A 554 18.74 41.16 -3.06
N ALA A 555 18.06 40.88 -1.96
CA ALA A 555 16.67 41.22 -1.77
C ALA A 555 16.57 42.69 -1.34
N GLY A 556 15.67 43.42 -1.99
CA GLY A 556 15.52 44.85 -1.94
C GLY A 556 15.36 45.44 -0.53
N LYS A 557 16.03 46.59 -0.36
CA LYS A 557 15.97 47.48 0.80
C LYS A 557 14.57 48.09 0.98
N ARG A 558 14.06 48.08 2.22
CA ARG A 558 13.37 49.20 2.83
C ARG A 558 13.78 49.31 4.31
N GLY A 559 14.50 50.37 4.63
CA GLY A 559 14.40 51.33 5.71
C GLY A 559 14.73 50.91 7.14
N GLY A 560 15.79 51.53 7.72
CA GLY A 560 15.83 51.80 9.16
C GLY A 560 17.20 51.65 9.85
N ARG A 561 18.04 52.67 9.76
CA ARG A 561 18.88 53.38 10.78
C ARG A 561 19.69 52.61 11.83
N SER A 562 21.00 52.89 11.77
CA SER A 562 22.01 53.18 12.84
C SER A 562 22.37 52.07 13.82
N GLU A 563 23.59 51.81 14.21
CA GLU A 563 24.79 52.58 14.54
C GLU A 563 26.06 51.71 14.64
N LYS A 564 27.19 52.33 14.34
CA LYS A 564 28.61 52.14 14.60
C LYS A 564 29.13 51.07 15.59
N SER A 565 30.19 50.33 15.25
CA SER A 565 31.60 50.55 15.68
C SER A 565 32.49 49.40 15.21
N SER A 566 33.49 49.59 14.48
CA SER A 566 34.93 49.83 14.53
C SER A 566 35.81 48.69 15.06
N ARG A 567 36.93 48.49 14.29
CA ARG A 567 38.25 47.87 14.56
C ARG A 567 38.32 46.36 14.41
N GLY A 568 39.28 45.79 13.73
CA GLY A 568 40.59 46.17 13.24
C GLY A 568 41.28 44.93 12.69
N GLY A 569 42.18 45.09 11.79
CA GLY A 569 42.81 44.16 10.88
C GLY A 569 43.82 43.16 11.46
N ARG A 570 44.16 42.23 10.63
CA ARG A 570 45.57 41.88 10.33
C ARG A 570 45.64 40.79 9.24
N GLN A 571 46.49 41.09 8.27
CA GLN A 571 47.01 40.21 7.23
C GLN A 571 47.84 39.05 7.81
N SER A 572 47.82 37.93 7.15
CA SER A 572 49.07 37.17 6.94
C SER A 572 48.91 36.19 5.77
N ARG A 573 49.92 36.22 4.94
CA ARG A 573 50.23 35.37 3.75
C ARG A 573 50.65 33.97 4.20
N ASN A 574 50.42 32.93 3.45
CA ASN A 574 51.39 32.23 2.60
C ASN A 574 50.93 30.83 2.18
N ASN A 575 51.08 30.60 0.91
CA ASN A 575 51.77 29.57 0.13
C ASN A 575 51.45 28.07 0.27
N ASN A 576 51.09 27.58 -0.90
CA ASN A 576 51.60 26.39 -1.63
C ASN A 576 51.54 24.99 -0.99
N GLU A 577 50.87 24.12 -1.65
CA GLU A 577 51.39 23.03 -2.48
C GLU A 577 50.34 21.98 -2.83
N HIS A 578 50.27 21.60 -4.07
CA HIS A 578 49.50 20.47 -4.60
C HIS A 578 50.17 19.13 -4.26
N PRO A 579 49.41 18.05 -4.05
CA PRO A 579 49.76 16.82 -4.74
C PRO A 579 48.59 16.14 -5.47
N GLN A 580 48.93 15.69 -6.61
CA GLN A 580 48.37 14.79 -7.59
C GLN A 580 47.22 13.87 -7.16
N ARG A 581 46.13 13.99 -7.93
CA ARG A 581 44.93 13.16 -7.89
C ARG A 581 45.15 11.91 -8.73
N ARG A 582 45.27 10.75 -8.08
CA ARG A 582 45.13 9.43 -8.72
C ARG A 582 43.69 9.23 -9.14
N GLN A 583 43.46 9.07 -10.45
CA GLN A 583 42.20 8.57 -11.01
C GLN A 583 41.96 7.14 -10.52
N ARG A 584 40.83 6.93 -9.85
CA ARG A 584 40.20 5.61 -9.75
C ARG A 584 39.05 5.60 -10.73
N GLN A 585 39.15 4.73 -11.71
CA GLN A 585 38.08 4.32 -12.59
C GLN A 585 36.95 3.72 -11.73
N HIS A 586 35.76 4.27 -11.81
CA HIS A 586 34.54 3.64 -11.37
C HIS A 586 34.11 2.67 -12.48
N GLU A 587 34.29 1.39 -12.25
CA GLU A 587 33.51 0.36 -12.93
C GLU A 587 32.07 0.46 -12.42
N GLU A 588 31.15 0.73 -13.32
CA GLU A 588 29.71 0.55 -13.10
C GLU A 588 29.47 -0.96 -12.96
N GLU A 589 29.32 -1.46 -11.74
CA GLU A 589 28.77 -2.78 -11.50
C GLU A 589 27.27 -2.76 -11.88
N ASN A 590 26.96 -3.34 -13.03
CA ASN A 590 25.61 -3.76 -13.37
C ASN A 590 25.12 -4.75 -12.31
N GLU A 591 24.18 -4.34 -11.46
CA GLU A 591 23.39 -5.25 -10.64
C GLU A 591 22.60 -6.22 -11.53
N THR A 592 23.15 -7.40 -11.76
CA THR A 592 22.47 -8.47 -12.50
C THR A 592 21.49 -9.16 -11.54
N ASP A 593 20.20 -9.02 -11.83
CA ASP A 593 19.11 -9.76 -11.17
C ASP A 593 19.34 -11.27 -11.28
N TRP A 594 19.54 -11.94 -10.12
CA TRP A 594 19.80 -13.38 -10.03
C TRP A 594 18.67 -14.25 -10.59
N ARG A 595 17.45 -13.71 -10.70
CA ARG A 595 16.28 -14.40 -11.25
C ARG A 595 16.12 -14.24 -12.76
N SER A 596 16.64 -13.14 -13.34
CA SER A 596 16.72 -13.01 -14.79
C SER A 596 17.71 -14.02 -15.40
N LEU A 597 18.65 -14.50 -14.60
CA LEU A 597 19.56 -15.58 -14.95
C LEU A 597 18.86 -16.97 -14.92
N ILE A 598 17.71 -17.13 -14.23
CA ILE A 598 16.90 -18.37 -14.25
C ILE A 598 16.13 -18.53 -15.58
N ALA A 599 15.82 -17.43 -16.26
CA ALA A 599 15.08 -17.43 -17.52
C ALA A 599 15.92 -17.84 -18.76
N GLY A 600 16.98 -18.59 -18.58
CA GLY A 600 17.59 -19.38 -19.68
C GLY A 600 18.30 -18.61 -20.77
N LYS A 601 19.11 -17.62 -20.46
CA LYS A 601 20.06 -17.07 -21.44
C LYS A 601 21.47 -17.49 -21.11
N ASN A 602 21.87 -18.67 -21.57
CA ASN A 602 23.21 -19.07 -21.98
C ASN A 602 23.41 -20.57 -22.11
N ILE A 603 22.44 -21.26 -22.75
CA ILE A 603 22.75 -22.55 -23.34
C ILE A 603 22.74 -22.31 -24.85
N LYS A 604 23.91 -22.16 -25.46
CA LYS A 604 24.06 -22.26 -26.89
C LYS A 604 23.79 -23.73 -27.31
N LEU A 605 22.52 -23.99 -27.55
CA LEU A 605 22.16 -25.18 -28.34
C LEU A 605 22.46 -24.85 -29.80
N LYS A 606 23.27 -25.68 -30.49
CA LYS A 606 23.43 -25.64 -31.94
C LYS A 606 22.08 -25.99 -32.56
N GLY A 607 21.36 -25.00 -33.04
CA GLY A 607 20.06 -25.11 -33.69
C GLY A 607 19.33 -23.77 -33.55
N ASP A 608 18.58 -23.39 -34.54
CA ASP A 608 17.91 -22.07 -34.65
C ASP A 608 17.20 -21.66 -33.35
N GLU A 609 17.40 -20.41 -32.93
CA GLU A 609 16.72 -19.83 -31.77
C GLU A 609 15.21 -19.97 -31.93
N PRO A 610 14.48 -20.39 -30.89
CA PRO A 610 13.03 -20.50 -30.95
C PRO A 610 12.43 -19.10 -31.12
N ASP A 611 11.74 -18.89 -32.23
CA ASP A 611 10.99 -17.68 -32.52
C ASP A 611 9.76 -17.59 -31.59
N PHE A 612 9.78 -16.61 -30.69
CA PHE A 612 8.70 -16.30 -29.74
C PHE A 612 7.73 -15.23 -30.24
N SER A 613 7.83 -14.80 -31.51
CA SER A 613 6.83 -13.92 -32.12
C SER A 613 5.46 -14.61 -32.25
N GLU A 614 4.40 -13.82 -32.42
CA GLU A 614 3.05 -14.35 -32.66
C GLU A 614 3.01 -15.28 -33.89
N GLU A 615 3.83 -15.01 -34.92
CA GLU A 615 3.97 -15.85 -36.11
C GLU A 615 4.69 -17.17 -35.81
N GLY A 616 5.71 -17.17 -34.94
CA GLY A 616 6.40 -18.37 -34.45
C GLY A 616 5.46 -19.31 -33.67
N TRP A 617 4.58 -18.75 -32.85
CA TRP A 617 3.54 -19.49 -32.14
C TRP A 617 2.46 -20.06 -33.07
N ALA A 618 2.07 -19.35 -34.13
CA ALA A 618 1.09 -19.81 -35.11
C ALA A 618 1.58 -21.04 -35.88
N ARG A 619 2.88 -21.17 -36.17
CA ARG A 619 3.50 -22.30 -36.84
C ARG A 619 3.56 -23.58 -36.00
N ARG A 620 3.50 -23.44 -34.64
CA ARG A 620 3.57 -24.59 -33.71
C ARG A 620 2.21 -25.20 -33.35
N ARG A 621 1.09 -24.59 -33.77
CA ARG A 621 -0.24 -25.17 -33.55
C ARG A 621 -0.40 -26.42 -34.46
N PRO A 622 -0.76 -27.61 -33.92
CA PRO A 622 -1.04 -28.74 -34.75
C PRO A 622 -2.24 -28.43 -35.65
N LYS A 623 -2.09 -28.65 -36.94
CA LYS A 623 -3.21 -28.55 -37.89
C LYS A 623 -4.28 -29.54 -37.44
N LYS A 624 -5.46 -29.05 -37.04
CA LYS A 624 -6.63 -29.90 -36.85
C LYS A 624 -6.92 -30.60 -38.19
N LYS A 625 -6.89 -31.94 -38.15
CA LYS A 625 -7.44 -32.78 -39.21
C LYS A 625 -8.96 -32.72 -39.16
#